data_9304e85829a8f8c8bba1abe1c7d295a3
#
_entry.id   9304e85829a8f8c8bba1abe1c7d295a3
#
_cell.length_a   1.000
_cell.length_b   1.000
_cell.length_c   1.000
_cell.angle_alpha   90.00
_cell.angle_beta   90.00
_cell.angle_gamma   90.00
#
_symmetry.space_group_name_H-M   'P 1'
#
loop_
_entity.id
_entity.type
_entity.pdbx_description
1 polymer ?
#
loop_
_entity_poly.entity_id
_entity_poly.type
_entity_poly.pdbx_seq_one_letter_code
_entity_poly.pdbx_strand_id
1 'polypeptide(L)'
;IDLRTQGMENQYVICPYDGYVSRIKIQVFGGGKNLYIDHTNGYTTVYMHLNAYYGKIGKYVKAYQYKNKCYTFDINVPKGRLMLKKGDTIALSGNTGSSGGPHLHYEIRQTASQRTMNPILKGLPLQDSITPELYAIRLLPCDEYSTVSGSNSAKFFDLKKDTTFKYGDTIVANGRFYLCVEAYDRSNGSTAKNGVYDTRIFTDNELLFRYNNSDFSFSDSRYANAIIDYAYFKQSGRRMLWTKQLPACRIRCVNYRDGGVIASRNGQVQEIRILLSDERDNASDFVFYLKGELQNPNIALLQNLAGKRTRETEQTEKSGIYAIDRSKPSTIILPDSSSVYFPENSLYENLDLRYSSTKGKFSSVHNIHDNRTPLHKSIKLKFRYSKNLETYKSKALVVSTTGKGRRSSVGGKAEGDYIVCSVSNFGTYTVDIDTVAPVCKAKNFVSGKKIKPKQRSIQVRISDNLS
;
A
#
# COMPACT_ATOMS: atom_id res chain seq x y z
N ILE A 1 -6.48 12.86 5.49
CA ILE A 1 -7.77 12.50 6.07
C ILE A 1 -8.89 12.84 5.09
N ASP A 2 -9.92 12.01 5.04
CA ASP A 2 -11.08 12.23 4.17
C ASP A 2 -12.25 12.74 5.01
N LEU A 3 -12.56 14.02 4.84
CA LEU A 3 -13.68 14.67 5.51
C LEU A 3 -14.97 14.42 4.74
N ARG A 4 -15.93 13.76 5.37
CA ARG A 4 -17.22 13.42 4.77
C ARG A 4 -18.05 14.68 4.51
N THR A 5 -18.66 14.78 3.33
CA THR A 5 -19.57 15.85 2.94
C THR A 5 -21.02 15.36 2.83
N GLN A 6 -21.38 14.31 3.59
CA GLN A 6 -22.73 13.70 3.58
C GLN A 6 -23.19 13.26 2.18
N GLY A 7 -22.24 12.85 1.31
CA GLY A 7 -22.52 12.50 -0.08
C GLY A 7 -22.82 13.69 -1.00
N MET A 8 -22.65 14.92 -0.53
CA MET A 8 -22.89 16.14 -1.30
C MET A 8 -21.61 16.76 -1.83
N GLU A 9 -21.66 17.23 -3.05
CA GLU A 9 -20.65 18.14 -3.62
C GLU A 9 -20.98 19.60 -3.29
N ASN A 10 -20.03 20.50 -3.55
CA ASN A 10 -20.19 21.95 -3.43
C ASN A 10 -20.33 22.50 -2.01
N GLN A 11 -19.85 21.75 -0.99
CA GLN A 11 -19.67 22.33 0.34
C GLN A 11 -18.49 23.31 0.33
N TYR A 12 -18.63 24.45 1.01
CA TYR A 12 -17.59 25.47 1.08
C TYR A 12 -16.34 24.93 1.80
N VAL A 13 -15.19 25.11 1.17
CA VAL A 13 -13.89 24.79 1.75
C VAL A 13 -13.25 26.11 2.19
N ILE A 14 -12.90 26.17 3.49
CA ILE A 14 -12.44 27.40 4.15
C ILE A 14 -10.94 27.32 4.41
N CYS A 15 -10.22 28.43 4.24
CA CYS A 15 -8.81 28.55 4.59
C CYS A 15 -8.63 28.57 6.11
N PRO A 16 -7.85 27.65 6.71
CA PRO A 16 -7.75 27.52 8.15
C PRO A 16 -6.80 28.53 8.80
N TYR A 17 -5.89 29.13 8.04
CA TYR A 17 -4.88 30.06 8.54
C TYR A 17 -4.39 31.00 7.44
N ASP A 18 -3.84 32.18 7.78
CA ASP A 18 -3.28 33.11 6.82
C ASP A 18 -2.17 32.49 5.97
N GLY A 19 -2.15 32.80 4.67
CA GLY A 19 -1.17 32.22 3.77
C GLY A 19 -1.35 32.65 2.32
N TYR A 20 -0.87 31.85 1.40
CA TYR A 20 -1.02 32.08 -0.04
C TYR A 20 -1.10 30.75 -0.78
N VAL A 21 -1.79 30.76 -1.92
CA VAL A 21 -1.79 29.59 -2.81
C VAL A 21 -0.39 29.38 -3.37
N SER A 22 0.24 28.27 -3.03
CA SER A 22 1.60 27.94 -3.48
C SER A 22 1.62 27.05 -4.73
N ARG A 23 0.60 26.18 -4.91
CA ARG A 23 0.51 25.28 -6.06
C ARG A 23 -0.94 24.97 -6.39
N ILE A 24 -1.23 24.84 -7.69
CA ILE A 24 -2.51 24.35 -8.20
C ILE A 24 -2.23 23.23 -9.18
N LYS A 25 -2.90 22.09 -8.96
CA LYS A 25 -2.77 20.92 -9.83
C LYS A 25 -4.15 20.40 -10.24
N ILE A 26 -4.35 20.23 -11.55
CA ILE A 26 -5.54 19.61 -12.13
C ILE A 26 -5.10 18.41 -12.95
N GLN A 27 -5.64 17.25 -12.61
CA GLN A 27 -5.35 15.98 -13.27
C GLN A 27 -6.63 15.14 -13.42
N VAL A 28 -6.64 14.24 -14.40
CA VAL A 28 -7.83 13.41 -14.68
C VAL A 28 -8.03 12.36 -13.59
N PHE A 29 -6.93 11.77 -13.13
CA PHE A 29 -6.91 10.74 -12.07
C PHE A 29 -6.28 11.28 -10.78
N GLY A 30 -6.09 10.41 -9.79
CA GLY A 30 -5.50 10.78 -8.50
C GLY A 30 -6.34 11.81 -7.76
N GLY A 31 -5.75 12.89 -7.28
CA GLY A 31 -6.44 13.93 -6.50
C GLY A 31 -7.41 14.81 -7.29
N GLY A 32 -7.52 14.68 -8.62
CA GLY A 32 -8.42 15.50 -9.43
C GLY A 32 -8.00 16.97 -9.44
N LYS A 33 -8.85 17.86 -8.98
CA LYS A 33 -8.53 19.28 -8.75
C LYS A 33 -7.97 19.46 -7.35
N ASN A 34 -6.71 19.92 -7.29
CA ASN A 34 -5.96 20.05 -6.04
C ASN A 34 -5.56 21.51 -5.81
N LEU A 35 -5.56 21.92 -4.54
CA LEU A 35 -5.12 23.22 -4.08
C LEU A 35 -4.11 23.06 -2.96
N TYR A 36 -2.99 23.77 -3.01
CA TYR A 36 -1.95 23.80 -1.98
C TYR A 36 -1.82 25.24 -1.47
N ILE A 37 -1.83 25.40 -0.15
CA ILE A 37 -1.73 26.70 0.50
C ILE A 37 -0.59 26.65 1.51
N ASP A 38 0.43 27.47 1.32
CA ASP A 38 1.50 27.66 2.28
C ASP A 38 1.09 28.74 3.30
N HIS A 39 1.14 28.36 4.57
CA HIS A 39 0.76 29.23 5.68
C HIS A 39 1.97 29.86 6.35
N THR A 40 1.73 30.98 7.03
CA THR A 40 2.77 31.74 7.73
C THR A 40 3.35 31.02 8.94
N ASN A 41 2.69 29.97 9.43
CA ASN A 41 3.10 29.11 10.55
C ASN A 41 4.00 27.92 10.14
N GLY A 42 4.47 27.85 8.89
CA GLY A 42 5.38 26.81 8.41
C GLY A 42 4.72 25.51 7.96
N TYR A 43 3.39 25.49 7.86
CA TYR A 43 2.63 24.34 7.34
C TYR A 43 2.02 24.66 5.97
N THR A 44 1.83 23.61 5.18
CA THR A 44 1.09 23.64 3.91
C THR A 44 -0.17 22.81 4.07
N THR A 45 -1.33 23.36 3.74
CA THR A 45 -2.57 22.57 3.63
C THR A 45 -2.84 22.18 2.19
N VAL A 46 -3.31 20.96 2.01
CA VAL A 46 -3.61 20.39 0.68
C VAL A 46 -5.06 19.92 0.66
N TYR A 47 -5.75 20.30 -0.41
CA TYR A 47 -7.15 19.99 -0.66
C TYR A 47 -7.25 19.27 -1.99
N MET A 48 -7.94 18.12 -2.03
CA MET A 48 -8.10 17.33 -3.26
C MET A 48 -9.58 17.00 -3.52
N HIS A 49 -9.82 16.43 -4.69
CA HIS A 49 -11.16 16.07 -5.20
C HIS A 49 -12.14 17.22 -5.32
N LEU A 50 -11.64 18.47 -5.42
CA LEU A 50 -12.45 19.69 -5.47
C LEU A 50 -13.35 19.70 -6.70
N ASN A 51 -14.58 20.23 -6.57
CA ASN A 51 -15.46 20.48 -7.71
C ASN A 51 -15.08 21.81 -8.40
N ALA A 52 -14.85 22.87 -7.64
CA ALA A 52 -14.49 24.16 -8.18
C ALA A 52 -13.55 24.93 -7.23
N TYR A 53 -12.73 25.80 -7.79
CA TYR A 53 -12.01 26.83 -7.05
C TYR A 53 -12.88 28.06 -6.88
N TYR A 54 -12.77 28.74 -5.73
CA TYR A 54 -13.63 29.88 -5.40
C TYR A 54 -12.95 31.24 -5.66
N GLY A 55 -13.75 32.25 -5.97
CA GLY A 55 -13.34 33.64 -6.03
C GLY A 55 -12.14 33.93 -6.94
N LYS A 56 -11.11 34.60 -6.40
CA LYS A 56 -9.88 34.96 -7.14
C LYS A 56 -9.08 33.75 -7.60
N ILE A 57 -9.13 32.63 -6.87
CA ILE A 57 -8.46 31.38 -7.26
C ILE A 57 -9.11 30.82 -8.52
N GLY A 58 -10.44 30.76 -8.57
CA GLY A 58 -11.19 30.28 -9.74
C GLY A 58 -10.93 31.14 -10.98
N LYS A 59 -10.89 32.49 -10.82
CA LYS A 59 -10.53 33.39 -11.92
C LYS A 59 -9.11 33.13 -12.44
N TYR A 60 -8.15 32.95 -11.55
CA TYR A 60 -6.76 32.62 -11.91
C TYR A 60 -6.64 31.34 -12.68
N VAL A 61 -7.26 30.26 -12.18
CA VAL A 61 -7.28 28.94 -12.83
C VAL A 61 -7.88 29.02 -14.23
N LYS A 62 -9.05 29.67 -14.37
CA LYS A 62 -9.72 29.83 -15.66
C LYS A 62 -8.87 30.60 -16.66
N ALA A 63 -8.27 31.72 -16.24
CA ALA A 63 -7.38 32.51 -17.08
C ALA A 63 -6.16 31.72 -17.55
N TYR A 64 -5.56 30.92 -16.66
CA TYR A 64 -4.43 30.01 -17.01
C TYR A 64 -4.83 28.98 -18.04
N GLN A 65 -5.96 28.29 -17.84
CA GLN A 65 -6.47 27.25 -18.75
C GLN A 65 -6.75 27.80 -20.16
N TYR A 66 -7.40 28.96 -20.26
CA TYR A 66 -7.68 29.61 -21.56
C TYR A 66 -6.41 30.10 -22.26
N LYS A 67 -5.50 30.72 -21.52
CA LYS A 67 -4.22 31.18 -22.07
C LYS A 67 -3.39 30.03 -22.64
N ASN A 68 -3.32 28.91 -21.92
CA ASN A 68 -2.50 27.78 -22.31
C ASN A 68 -3.26 26.69 -23.08
N LYS A 69 -4.55 26.90 -23.37
CA LYS A 69 -5.43 25.94 -24.09
C LYS A 69 -5.35 24.52 -23.50
N CYS A 70 -5.30 24.40 -22.17
CA CYS A 70 -5.18 23.13 -21.48
C CYS A 70 -6.21 23.01 -20.34
N TYR A 71 -6.71 21.78 -20.10
CA TYR A 71 -7.56 21.52 -18.95
C TYR A 71 -6.75 21.08 -17.73
N THR A 72 -5.79 20.18 -17.95
CA THR A 72 -4.90 19.64 -16.91
C THR A 72 -3.59 20.41 -16.86
N PHE A 73 -3.11 20.69 -15.67
CA PHE A 73 -1.83 21.36 -15.44
C PHE A 73 -1.37 21.16 -13.99
N ASP A 74 -0.09 21.45 -13.75
CA ASP A 74 0.56 21.43 -12.45
C ASP A 74 1.52 22.60 -12.36
N ILE A 75 1.17 23.63 -11.60
CA ILE A 75 1.92 24.90 -11.54
C ILE A 75 2.14 25.37 -10.12
N ASN A 76 3.32 25.93 -9.88
CA ASN A 76 3.59 26.73 -8.71
C ASN A 76 3.08 28.14 -8.93
N VAL A 77 2.42 28.71 -7.95
CA VAL A 77 1.90 30.08 -7.96
C VAL A 77 2.92 30.97 -7.24
N PRO A 78 3.38 32.08 -7.85
CA PRO A 78 4.32 32.99 -7.21
C PRO A 78 3.79 33.51 -5.87
N LYS A 79 4.66 33.55 -4.86
CA LYS A 79 4.34 34.13 -3.54
C LYS A 79 3.82 35.55 -3.71
N GLY A 80 2.78 35.90 -2.96
CA GLY A 80 2.13 37.22 -3.04
C GLY A 80 1.03 37.34 -4.10
N ARG A 81 0.94 36.39 -5.06
CA ARG A 81 -0.06 36.49 -6.17
C ARG A 81 -1.49 36.20 -5.71
N LEU A 82 -1.67 35.20 -4.87
CA LEU A 82 -2.98 34.79 -4.35
C LEU A 82 -2.91 34.65 -2.81
N MET A 83 -2.85 35.82 -2.15
CA MET A 83 -2.85 35.91 -0.69
C MET A 83 -4.24 35.55 -0.13
N LEU A 84 -4.26 34.87 0.99
CA LEU A 84 -5.47 34.37 1.68
C LEU A 84 -5.43 34.73 3.16
N LYS A 85 -6.61 35.00 3.71
CA LYS A 85 -6.83 35.16 5.13
C LYS A 85 -7.53 33.92 5.71
N LYS A 86 -7.31 33.67 6.99
CA LYS A 86 -8.12 32.69 7.74
C LYS A 86 -9.61 33.03 7.57
N GLY A 87 -10.41 32.02 7.24
CA GLY A 87 -11.85 32.18 6.99
C GLY A 87 -12.22 32.42 5.52
N ASP A 88 -11.26 32.72 4.63
CA ASP A 88 -11.56 32.87 3.20
C ASP A 88 -12.13 31.57 2.62
N THR A 89 -13.20 31.67 1.84
CA THR A 89 -13.66 30.55 1.01
C THR A 89 -12.69 30.37 -0.16
N ILE A 90 -12.12 29.16 -0.30
CA ILE A 90 -11.07 28.85 -1.27
C ILE A 90 -11.52 27.93 -2.40
N ALA A 91 -12.47 27.06 -2.11
CA ALA A 91 -12.95 26.06 -3.08
C ALA A 91 -14.33 25.52 -2.69
N LEU A 92 -14.87 24.68 -3.55
CA LEU A 92 -16.04 23.84 -3.28
C LEU A 92 -15.61 22.38 -3.31
N SER A 93 -16.05 21.58 -2.31
CA SER A 93 -15.82 20.14 -2.24
C SER A 93 -16.44 19.42 -3.43
N GLY A 94 -15.93 18.25 -3.78
CA GLY A 94 -16.40 17.53 -4.94
C GLY A 94 -16.06 16.05 -4.95
N ASN A 95 -15.93 15.52 -6.18
CA ASN A 95 -15.66 14.10 -6.45
C ASN A 95 -14.77 13.93 -7.69
N THR A 96 -13.84 14.88 -7.96
CA THR A 96 -12.97 14.82 -9.14
C THR A 96 -11.77 13.91 -8.90
N GLY A 97 -11.18 13.37 -9.99
CA GLY A 97 -10.06 12.44 -9.91
C GLY A 97 -10.48 11.02 -9.57
N SER A 98 -9.59 10.27 -8.91
CA SER A 98 -9.83 8.89 -8.47
C SER A 98 -10.53 8.88 -7.11
N SER A 99 -11.82 9.18 -7.08
CA SER A 99 -12.63 9.25 -5.88
C SER A 99 -13.84 8.30 -5.97
N GLY A 100 -14.15 7.61 -4.88
CA GLY A 100 -15.28 6.68 -4.78
C GLY A 100 -16.62 7.36 -4.46
N GLY A 101 -16.63 8.63 -4.10
CA GLY A 101 -17.80 9.42 -3.74
C GLY A 101 -17.44 10.81 -3.22
N PRO A 102 -18.42 11.75 -3.09
CA PRO A 102 -18.16 13.11 -2.64
C PRO A 102 -17.54 13.17 -1.24
N HIS A 103 -16.36 13.78 -1.13
CA HIS A 103 -15.66 14.05 0.11
C HIS A 103 -14.60 15.15 -0.11
N LEU A 104 -14.03 15.66 0.96
CA LEU A 104 -12.86 16.52 0.92
C LEU A 104 -11.65 15.74 1.44
N HIS A 105 -10.69 15.44 0.58
CA HIS A 105 -9.37 14.99 1.02
C HIS A 105 -8.57 16.18 1.52
N TYR A 106 -8.13 16.12 2.77
CA TYR A 106 -7.42 17.20 3.46
C TYR A 106 -6.11 16.69 4.05
N GLU A 107 -5.01 17.43 3.82
CA GLU A 107 -3.71 17.14 4.41
C GLU A 107 -3.12 18.40 5.06
N ILE A 108 -2.32 18.18 6.10
CA ILE A 108 -1.38 19.17 6.63
C ILE A 108 0.02 18.62 6.39
N ARG A 109 0.89 19.41 5.79
CA ARG A 109 2.29 19.08 5.55
C ARG A 109 3.19 20.12 6.21
N GLN A 110 4.36 19.68 6.64
CA GLN A 110 5.44 20.61 6.98
C GLN A 110 5.94 21.23 5.66
N THR A 111 5.89 22.54 5.52
CA THR A 111 6.21 23.23 4.24
C THR A 111 7.61 22.90 3.73
N ALA A 112 8.62 22.91 4.62
CA ALA A 112 10.01 22.71 4.24
C ALA A 112 10.30 21.27 3.74
N SER A 113 9.73 20.24 4.39
CA SER A 113 10.03 18.84 4.09
C SER A 113 8.95 18.14 3.26
N GLN A 114 7.77 18.75 3.13
CA GLN A 114 6.56 18.18 2.52
C GLN A 114 6.11 16.86 3.19
N ARG A 115 6.58 16.57 4.41
CA ARG A 115 6.08 15.44 5.21
C ARG A 115 4.65 15.71 5.63
N THR A 116 3.81 14.73 5.40
CA THR A 116 2.39 14.76 5.81
C THR A 116 2.30 14.51 7.31
N MET A 117 1.65 15.42 8.01
CA MET A 117 1.41 15.36 9.45
C MET A 117 0.01 14.81 9.72
N ASN A 118 -0.19 14.18 10.87
CA ASN A 118 -1.53 13.84 11.29
C ASN A 118 -2.33 15.12 11.61
N PRO A 119 -3.43 15.41 10.89
CA PRO A 119 -4.17 16.68 11.07
C PRO A 119 -4.82 16.84 12.43
N ILE A 120 -5.17 15.74 13.10
CA ILE A 120 -5.80 15.76 14.44
C ILE A 120 -4.80 16.33 15.45
N LEU A 121 -3.52 15.92 15.38
CA LEU A 121 -2.44 16.46 16.21
C LEU A 121 -2.12 17.93 15.89
N LYS A 122 -2.62 18.47 14.78
CA LYS A 122 -2.43 19.85 14.33
C LYS A 122 -3.69 20.70 14.52
N GLY A 123 -4.60 20.26 15.39
CA GLY A 123 -5.75 21.05 15.80
C GLY A 123 -6.98 20.92 14.91
N LEU A 124 -7.06 19.89 14.05
CA LEU A 124 -8.32 19.58 13.38
C LEU A 124 -9.35 19.22 14.47
N PRO A 125 -10.50 19.94 14.57
CA PRO A 125 -11.47 19.74 15.63
C PRO A 125 -12.33 18.51 15.38
N LEU A 126 -11.75 17.33 15.55
CA LEU A 126 -12.47 16.05 15.53
C LEU A 126 -12.70 15.61 16.97
N GLN A 127 -13.97 15.41 17.34
CA GLN A 127 -14.31 14.77 18.60
C GLN A 127 -14.19 13.26 18.45
N ASP A 128 -13.47 12.64 19.37
CA ASP A 128 -13.31 11.20 19.43
C ASP A 128 -13.21 10.73 20.89
N SER A 129 -14.05 9.75 21.23
CA SER A 129 -14.07 9.07 22.51
C SER A 129 -14.12 7.54 22.35
N ILE A 130 -13.89 7.05 21.12
CA ILE A 130 -13.92 5.63 20.80
C ILE A 130 -12.50 5.08 20.92
N THR A 131 -12.32 4.07 21.76
CA THR A 131 -11.02 3.40 21.88
C THR A 131 -10.73 2.53 20.67
N PRO A 132 -9.46 2.49 20.20
CA PRO A 132 -9.04 1.53 19.19
C PRO A 132 -9.31 0.09 19.63
N GLU A 133 -9.67 -0.77 18.69
CA GLU A 133 -10.01 -2.16 18.94
C GLU A 133 -9.02 -3.14 18.31
N LEU A 134 -8.60 -4.14 19.08
CA LEU A 134 -7.88 -5.32 18.58
C LEU A 134 -8.89 -6.31 17.97
N TYR A 135 -8.64 -6.71 16.74
CA TYR A 135 -9.50 -7.64 15.98
C TYR A 135 -8.94 -9.05 15.91
N ALA A 136 -7.63 -9.16 15.73
CA ALA A 136 -6.98 -10.45 15.64
C ALA A 136 -5.49 -10.34 15.92
N ILE A 137 -4.91 -11.46 16.36
CA ILE A 137 -3.46 -11.67 16.38
C ILE A 137 -3.10 -12.89 15.55
N ARG A 138 -1.84 -12.94 15.10
CA ARG A 138 -1.26 -14.07 14.43
C ARG A 138 0.18 -14.26 14.89
N LEU A 139 0.50 -15.47 15.37
CA LEU A 139 1.86 -15.85 15.71
C LEU A 139 2.47 -16.57 14.51
N LEU A 140 3.61 -16.07 14.06
CA LEU A 140 4.33 -16.57 12.89
C LEU A 140 5.67 -17.15 13.32
N PRO A 141 5.88 -18.50 13.27
CA PRO A 141 7.19 -19.11 13.54
C PRO A 141 8.29 -18.53 12.64
N CYS A 142 9.46 -18.25 13.20
CA CYS A 142 10.59 -17.67 12.46
C CYS A 142 11.37 -18.72 11.68
N ASP A 143 11.34 -19.97 12.10
CA ASP A 143 12.12 -21.07 11.57
C ASP A 143 11.36 -22.40 11.68
N GLU A 144 11.91 -23.46 11.11
CA GLU A 144 11.31 -24.81 11.08
C GLU A 144 11.25 -25.51 12.45
N TYR A 145 11.99 -25.02 13.44
CA TYR A 145 12.03 -25.55 14.80
C TYR A 145 11.03 -24.89 15.74
N SER A 146 10.51 -23.76 15.36
CA SER A 146 9.55 -22.98 16.15
C SER A 146 8.12 -23.50 15.95
N THR A 147 7.38 -23.67 17.04
CA THR A 147 6.01 -24.20 16.99
C THR A 147 5.04 -23.37 17.84
N VAL A 148 3.81 -23.22 17.35
CA VAL A 148 2.70 -22.64 18.08
C VAL A 148 1.60 -23.70 18.24
N SER A 149 1.24 -24.03 19.49
CA SER A 149 0.31 -25.12 19.82
C SER A 149 0.67 -26.42 19.10
N GLY A 150 1.96 -26.80 19.12
CA GLY A 150 2.48 -28.01 18.51
C GLY A 150 2.65 -28.00 16.98
N SER A 151 2.35 -26.90 16.30
CA SER A 151 2.49 -26.77 14.82
C SER A 151 3.53 -25.74 14.43
N ASN A 152 4.35 -26.02 13.41
CA ASN A 152 5.26 -25.04 12.79
C ASN A 152 4.53 -24.06 11.85
N SER A 153 3.22 -24.18 11.71
CA SER A 153 2.42 -23.23 10.91
C SER A 153 2.03 -22.00 11.72
N ALA A 154 1.93 -20.87 11.04
CA ALA A 154 1.43 -19.65 11.66
C ALA A 154 -0.01 -19.85 12.19
N LYS A 155 -0.26 -19.47 13.43
CA LYS A 155 -1.57 -19.60 14.07
C LYS A 155 -2.27 -18.25 14.17
N PHE A 156 -3.51 -18.21 13.73
CA PHE A 156 -4.37 -17.03 13.70
C PHE A 156 -5.44 -17.14 14.78
N PHE A 157 -5.67 -16.06 15.53
CA PHE A 157 -6.68 -15.94 16.58
C PHE A 157 -7.59 -14.74 16.25
N ASP A 158 -8.86 -14.99 15.96
CA ASP A 158 -9.86 -13.97 15.63
C ASP A 158 -10.64 -13.56 16.91
N LEU A 159 -10.26 -12.43 17.50
CA LEU A 159 -10.83 -11.97 18.77
C LEU A 159 -12.29 -11.47 18.67
N LYS A 160 -12.83 -11.37 17.44
CA LYS A 160 -14.23 -10.95 17.25
C LYS A 160 -15.16 -12.11 16.92
N LYS A 161 -14.62 -13.21 16.40
CA LYS A 161 -15.41 -14.39 15.99
C LYS A 161 -15.17 -15.60 16.89
N ASP A 162 -13.94 -15.76 17.36
CA ASP A 162 -13.53 -16.87 18.19
C ASP A 162 -13.54 -16.47 19.65
N THR A 163 -14.43 -17.05 20.42
CA THR A 163 -14.57 -16.82 21.85
C THR A 163 -13.64 -17.71 22.68
N THR A 164 -12.86 -18.59 22.05
CA THR A 164 -11.97 -19.54 22.72
C THR A 164 -10.63 -18.93 23.13
N PHE A 165 -10.26 -17.76 22.56
CA PHE A 165 -9.05 -17.03 22.93
C PHE A 165 -9.41 -15.61 23.42
N LYS A 166 -9.00 -15.29 24.65
CA LYS A 166 -9.40 -14.06 25.38
C LYS A 166 -8.20 -13.40 26.04
N TYR A 167 -8.47 -12.21 26.59
CA TYR A 167 -7.56 -11.52 27.50
C TYR A 167 -7.13 -12.43 28.66
N GLY A 168 -5.82 -12.51 28.90
CA GLY A 168 -5.23 -13.33 29.94
C GLY A 168 -4.99 -14.82 29.59
N ASP A 169 -5.37 -15.24 28.37
CA ASP A 169 -5.16 -16.64 27.94
C ASP A 169 -3.67 -16.94 27.67
N THR A 170 -3.35 -18.22 27.73
CA THR A 170 -1.99 -18.72 27.52
C THR A 170 -1.92 -19.53 26.23
N ILE A 171 -0.95 -19.20 25.37
CA ILE A 171 -0.61 -19.97 24.15
C ILE A 171 0.66 -20.73 24.40
N VAL A 172 0.64 -22.02 24.13
CA VAL A 172 1.86 -22.85 24.14
C VAL A 172 2.65 -22.58 22.88
N ALA A 173 3.90 -22.15 23.03
CA ALA A 173 4.75 -21.78 21.91
C ALA A 173 6.23 -22.05 22.21
N ASN A 174 6.93 -22.73 21.31
CA ASN A 174 8.33 -23.09 21.45
C ASN A 174 9.17 -22.50 20.33
N GLY A 175 10.30 -21.85 20.67
CA GLY A 175 11.21 -21.24 19.71
C GLY A 175 11.00 -19.73 19.53
N ARG A 176 11.05 -19.25 18.28
CA ARG A 176 11.11 -17.85 17.92
C ARG A 176 9.93 -17.46 17.02
N PHE A 177 9.32 -16.30 17.28
CA PHE A 177 8.09 -15.88 16.62
C PHE A 177 8.11 -14.41 16.26
N TYR A 178 7.36 -14.06 15.21
CA TYR A 178 6.84 -12.72 15.01
C TYR A 178 5.37 -12.65 15.39
N LEU A 179 4.96 -11.53 15.96
CA LEU A 179 3.57 -11.25 16.25
C LEU A 179 3.00 -10.33 15.17
N CYS A 180 1.84 -10.71 14.64
CA CYS A 180 1.07 -9.89 13.73
C CYS A 180 -0.20 -9.42 14.45
N VAL A 181 -0.57 -8.15 14.27
CA VAL A 181 -1.68 -7.49 14.94
C VAL A 181 -2.62 -6.86 13.92
N GLU A 182 -3.90 -7.21 13.96
CA GLU A 182 -4.95 -6.52 13.22
C GLU A 182 -5.78 -5.68 14.19
N ALA A 183 -5.69 -4.38 14.06
CA ALA A 183 -6.40 -3.43 14.89
C ALA A 183 -6.95 -2.28 14.05
N TYR A 184 -8.04 -1.70 14.49
CA TYR A 184 -8.67 -0.57 13.84
C TYR A 184 -9.17 0.42 14.89
N ASP A 185 -9.23 1.65 14.45
CA ASP A 185 -9.83 2.74 15.17
C ASP A 185 -11.07 3.27 14.43
N ARG A 186 -11.92 4.01 15.15
CA ARG A 186 -13.11 4.67 14.62
C ARG A 186 -13.30 6.00 15.32
N SER A 187 -13.72 6.99 14.58
CA SER A 187 -14.10 8.27 15.15
C SER A 187 -15.58 8.37 15.37
N ASN A 188 -16.02 9.20 16.33
CA ASN A 188 -17.42 9.45 16.65
C ASN A 188 -18.25 9.75 15.40
N GLY A 189 -19.41 9.11 15.27
CA GLY A 189 -20.31 9.27 14.14
C GLY A 189 -19.83 8.65 12.82
N SER A 190 -18.72 7.88 12.84
CA SER A 190 -18.19 7.18 11.66
C SER A 190 -18.20 5.67 11.84
N THR A 191 -18.64 4.95 10.79
CA THR A 191 -18.51 3.48 10.69
C THR A 191 -17.22 3.05 9.99
N ALA A 192 -16.45 4.00 9.46
CA ALA A 192 -15.20 3.71 8.77
C ALA A 192 -14.15 3.19 9.76
N LYS A 193 -13.40 2.17 9.34
CA LYS A 193 -12.25 1.65 10.07
C LYS A 193 -11.02 2.43 9.64
N ASN A 194 -10.38 3.12 10.59
CA ASN A 194 -9.13 3.82 10.40
C ASN A 194 -7.97 2.96 10.92
N GLY A 195 -6.74 3.27 10.52
CA GLY A 195 -5.54 2.71 11.15
C GLY A 195 -5.38 3.28 12.57
N VAL A 196 -4.87 2.47 13.47
CA VAL A 196 -4.56 2.90 14.85
C VAL A 196 -3.39 3.89 14.81
N TYR A 197 -3.45 4.93 15.61
CA TYR A 197 -2.43 5.98 15.70
C TYR A 197 -1.13 5.48 16.32
N ASP A 198 -1.19 4.83 17.49
CA ASP A 198 -0.03 4.30 18.20
C ASP A 198 -0.29 2.84 18.63
N THR A 199 0.52 1.91 18.13
CA THR A 199 0.48 0.50 18.50
C THR A 199 1.80 0.14 19.16
N ARG A 200 1.75 -0.33 20.40
CA ARG A 200 2.91 -0.76 21.18
C ARG A 200 2.74 -2.21 21.57
N ILE A 201 3.80 -3.00 21.43
CA ILE A 201 3.85 -4.40 21.83
C ILE A 201 5.01 -4.56 22.82
N PHE A 202 4.70 -5.16 23.96
CA PHE A 202 5.65 -5.41 25.03
C PHE A 202 5.81 -6.91 25.26
N THR A 203 6.98 -7.29 25.71
CA THR A 203 7.31 -8.61 26.22
C THR A 203 7.86 -8.45 27.64
N ASP A 204 7.20 -9.00 28.65
CA ASP A 204 7.57 -8.86 30.05
C ASP A 204 7.82 -7.37 30.45
N ASN A 205 6.91 -6.49 30.10
CA ASN A 205 6.97 -5.03 30.31
C ASN A 205 8.06 -4.27 29.50
N GLU A 206 8.85 -4.94 28.68
CA GLU A 206 9.83 -4.29 27.80
C GLU A 206 9.27 -4.06 26.41
N LEU A 207 9.40 -2.85 25.88
CA LEU A 207 8.91 -2.48 24.56
C LEU A 207 9.67 -3.26 23.46
N LEU A 208 8.96 -4.12 22.73
CA LEU A 208 9.47 -4.88 21.61
C LEU A 208 9.27 -4.14 20.27
N PHE A 209 8.09 -3.56 20.10
CA PHE A 209 7.67 -2.95 18.85
C PHE A 209 6.80 -1.72 19.11
N ARG A 210 7.01 -0.68 18.31
CA ARG A 210 6.11 0.47 18.27
C ARG A 210 5.89 0.93 16.84
N TYR A 211 4.64 1.12 16.47
CA TYR A 211 4.22 1.85 15.28
C TYR A 211 3.50 3.12 15.71
N ASN A 212 3.93 4.30 15.23
CA ASN A 212 3.30 5.57 15.55
C ASN A 212 3.09 6.39 14.27
N ASN A 213 1.83 6.69 13.94
CA ASN A 213 1.44 7.37 12.71
C ASN A 213 1.29 8.89 12.89
N SER A 214 2.29 9.56 13.45
CA SER A 214 2.29 11.01 13.64
C SER A 214 2.60 11.79 12.35
N ASP A 215 3.49 11.26 11.53
CA ASP A 215 3.89 11.83 10.25
C ASP A 215 4.49 10.77 9.32
N PHE A 216 4.42 11.03 8.01
CA PHE A 216 5.11 10.20 7.03
C PHE A 216 5.50 11.00 5.78
N SER A 217 6.45 10.47 4.99
CA SER A 217 6.76 10.98 3.66
C SER A 217 6.11 10.11 2.58
N PHE A 218 5.64 10.71 1.50
CA PHE A 218 5.15 9.95 0.34
C PHE A 218 6.24 9.09 -0.30
N SER A 219 7.52 9.47 -0.19
CA SER A 219 8.65 8.62 -0.61
C SER A 219 8.70 7.30 0.18
N ASP A 220 8.16 7.29 1.40
CA ASP A 220 8.18 6.14 2.29
C ASP A 220 6.95 5.22 2.11
N SER A 221 5.99 5.60 1.24
CA SER A 221 4.70 4.89 1.07
C SER A 221 4.86 3.39 0.78
N ARG A 222 5.93 3.01 0.05
CA ARG A 222 6.22 1.62 -0.26
C ARG A 222 6.61 0.79 0.97
N TYR A 223 7.14 1.42 2.03
CA TYR A 223 7.46 0.72 3.26
C TYR A 223 6.21 0.23 4.01
N ALA A 224 5.02 0.71 3.67
CA ALA A 224 3.77 0.14 4.17
C ALA A 224 3.67 -1.38 3.90
N ASN A 225 4.30 -1.88 2.83
CA ASN A 225 4.36 -3.31 2.54
C ASN A 225 5.37 -4.06 3.42
N ALA A 226 6.33 -3.36 4.03
CA ALA A 226 7.36 -3.95 4.87
C ALA A 226 6.98 -4.05 6.34
N ILE A 227 5.98 -3.28 6.78
CA ILE A 227 5.52 -3.23 8.18
C ILE A 227 4.29 -4.10 8.44
N ILE A 228 3.82 -4.81 7.42
CA ILE A 228 2.68 -5.75 7.53
C ILE A 228 3.11 -7.15 7.09
N ASP A 229 2.38 -8.17 7.54
CA ASP A 229 2.46 -9.50 6.93
C ASP A 229 1.88 -9.44 5.50
N TYR A 230 2.74 -9.05 4.56
CA TYR A 230 2.34 -8.84 3.17
C TYR A 230 1.85 -10.12 2.50
N ALA A 231 2.45 -11.27 2.82
CA ALA A 231 2.04 -12.56 2.29
C ALA A 231 0.60 -12.90 2.71
N TYR A 232 0.30 -12.73 3.98
CA TYR A 232 -1.05 -12.93 4.50
C TYR A 232 -2.05 -11.90 3.94
N PHE A 233 -1.65 -10.65 3.80
CA PHE A 233 -2.47 -9.62 3.15
C PHE A 233 -2.86 -10.00 1.71
N LYS A 234 -1.91 -10.50 0.91
CA LYS A 234 -2.19 -10.93 -0.48
C LYS A 234 -3.13 -12.14 -0.54
N GLN A 235 -3.11 -12.99 0.45
CA GLN A 235 -3.95 -14.19 0.54
C GLN A 235 -5.36 -13.89 1.07
N SER A 236 -5.46 -13.08 2.14
CA SER A 236 -6.68 -12.90 2.92
C SER A 236 -7.38 -11.54 2.70
N GLY A 237 -6.65 -10.54 2.18
CA GLY A 237 -7.08 -9.14 2.13
C GLY A 237 -6.95 -8.39 3.48
N ARG A 238 -6.59 -9.09 4.58
CA ARG A 238 -6.46 -8.51 5.92
C ARG A 238 -5.07 -7.90 6.09
N ARG A 239 -4.99 -6.68 6.60
CA ARG A 239 -3.71 -6.01 6.90
C ARG A 239 -3.40 -6.18 8.37
N MET A 240 -2.31 -6.87 8.66
CA MET A 240 -1.81 -7.06 10.02
C MET A 240 -0.43 -6.41 10.14
N LEU A 241 -0.27 -5.44 11.03
CA LEU A 241 1.05 -4.96 11.43
C LEU A 241 1.83 -6.15 12.00
N TRP A 242 3.10 -6.28 11.67
CA TRP A 242 3.93 -7.34 12.23
C TRP A 242 5.16 -6.78 12.94
N THR A 243 5.65 -7.54 13.89
CA THR A 243 6.87 -7.16 14.61
C THR A 243 8.15 -7.41 13.81
N LYS A 244 8.11 -8.17 12.70
CA LYS A 244 9.29 -8.48 11.88
C LYS A 244 9.92 -7.23 11.29
N GLN A 245 11.18 -6.99 11.63
CA GLN A 245 12.01 -5.97 11.00
C GLN A 245 12.62 -6.49 9.71
N LEU A 246 12.20 -5.98 8.57
CA LEU A 246 12.87 -6.28 7.29
C LEU A 246 14.13 -5.42 7.14
N PRO A 247 15.27 -5.98 6.66
CA PRO A 247 16.57 -5.29 6.64
C PRO A 247 16.60 -3.95 5.90
N ALA A 248 15.79 -3.80 4.86
CA ALA A 248 15.71 -2.55 4.10
C ALA A 248 14.59 -1.60 4.57
N CYS A 249 13.81 -1.95 5.59
CA CYS A 249 12.76 -1.07 6.10
C CYS A 249 13.38 0.08 6.91
N ARG A 250 13.26 1.32 6.41
CA ARG A 250 13.81 2.53 7.03
C ARG A 250 12.71 3.56 7.35
N ILE A 251 11.47 3.11 7.49
CA ILE A 251 10.37 4.00 7.83
C ILE A 251 10.51 4.48 9.28
N ARG A 252 10.33 5.79 9.50
CA ARG A 252 10.56 6.39 10.82
C ARG A 252 9.46 6.12 11.85
N CYS A 253 8.25 5.79 11.37
CA CYS A 253 7.10 5.56 12.24
C CYS A 253 7.13 4.21 12.96
N VAL A 254 8.20 3.40 12.82
CA VAL A 254 8.32 2.07 13.44
C VAL A 254 9.66 1.94 14.17
N ASN A 255 9.59 1.43 15.40
CA ASN A 255 10.75 1.06 16.20
C ASN A 255 10.68 -0.42 16.54
N TYR A 256 11.82 -1.08 16.50
CA TYR A 256 11.97 -2.50 16.79
C TYR A 256 13.06 -2.71 17.83
N ARG A 257 12.85 -3.64 18.76
CA ARG A 257 13.91 -4.24 19.57
C ARG A 257 14.15 -5.67 19.08
N ASP A 258 15.39 -6.12 19.04
CA ASP A 258 15.80 -7.49 18.67
C ASP A 258 15.20 -7.98 17.34
N GLY A 259 15.08 -7.08 16.35
CA GLY A 259 14.47 -7.39 15.07
C GLY A 259 12.98 -7.73 15.14
N GLY A 260 12.32 -7.45 16.30
CA GLY A 260 10.92 -7.74 16.57
C GLY A 260 10.63 -9.21 16.86
N VAL A 261 11.64 -9.99 17.20
CA VAL A 261 11.52 -11.43 17.52
C VAL A 261 11.11 -11.61 18.98
N ILE A 262 10.08 -12.42 19.18
CA ILE A 262 9.69 -12.96 20.50
C ILE A 262 10.32 -14.35 20.61
N ALA A 263 11.10 -14.60 21.65
CA ALA A 263 11.67 -15.90 21.94
C ALA A 263 10.99 -16.49 23.15
N SER A 264 10.36 -17.66 23.03
CA SER A 264 9.78 -18.35 24.17
C SER A 264 10.89 -18.85 25.09
N ARG A 265 10.63 -18.80 26.39
CA ARG A 265 11.56 -19.28 27.42
C ARG A 265 11.14 -20.64 27.88
N ASN A 266 12.05 -21.61 27.79
CA ASN A 266 11.82 -23.02 28.14
C ASN A 266 11.24 -23.16 29.56
N GLY A 267 10.05 -23.77 29.68
CA GLY A 267 9.33 -23.96 30.94
C GLY A 267 8.78 -22.71 31.60
N GLN A 268 8.98 -21.52 31.03
CA GLN A 268 8.53 -20.25 31.61
C GLN A 268 7.30 -19.69 30.89
N VAL A 269 6.58 -18.83 31.61
CA VAL A 269 5.47 -18.03 31.08
C VAL A 269 5.99 -16.63 30.85
N GLN A 270 5.72 -16.09 29.69
CA GLN A 270 6.11 -14.74 29.25
C GLN A 270 4.84 -13.93 28.95
N GLU A 271 4.76 -12.71 29.48
CA GLU A 271 3.66 -11.79 29.18
C GLU A 271 3.87 -11.11 27.84
N ILE A 272 2.81 -11.09 27.03
CA ILE A 272 2.73 -10.30 25.81
C ILE A 272 1.60 -9.29 25.96
N ARG A 273 1.93 -8.02 25.90
CA ARG A 273 0.97 -6.93 26.04
C ARG A 273 0.91 -6.09 24.77
N ILE A 274 -0.29 -5.86 24.25
CA ILE A 274 -0.58 -5.01 23.11
C ILE A 274 -1.35 -3.79 23.60
N LEU A 275 -0.76 -2.62 23.49
CA LEU A 275 -1.37 -1.34 23.83
C LEU A 275 -1.67 -0.57 22.53
N LEU A 276 -2.92 -0.19 22.34
CA LEU A 276 -3.41 0.58 21.21
C LEU A 276 -3.89 1.94 21.72
N SER A 277 -3.51 3.03 21.07
CA SER A 277 -4.05 4.36 21.40
C SER A 277 -4.29 5.19 20.13
N ASP A 278 -5.27 6.09 20.23
CA ASP A 278 -5.55 7.10 19.21
C ASP A 278 -4.87 8.44 19.54
N GLU A 279 -5.17 9.47 18.75
CA GLU A 279 -4.62 10.84 18.90
C GLU A 279 -5.26 11.65 20.04
N ARG A 280 -6.28 11.10 20.72
CA ARG A 280 -7.00 11.69 21.86
C ARG A 280 -6.74 10.94 23.16
N ASP A 281 -5.73 10.07 23.17
CA ASP A 281 -5.34 9.23 24.31
C ASP A 281 -6.42 8.20 24.73
N ASN A 282 -7.44 7.96 23.87
CA ASN A 282 -8.29 6.80 24.08
C ASN A 282 -7.46 5.55 23.85
N ALA A 283 -7.41 4.66 24.83
CA ALA A 283 -6.53 3.49 24.77
C ALA A 283 -7.26 2.19 25.10
N SER A 284 -6.82 1.11 24.47
CA SER A 284 -7.19 -0.26 24.80
C SER A 284 -5.94 -1.11 25.01
N ASP A 285 -6.05 -2.07 25.92
CA ASP A 285 -4.98 -2.95 26.35
C ASP A 285 -5.41 -4.40 26.18
N PHE A 286 -4.54 -5.24 25.65
CA PHE A 286 -4.77 -6.66 25.51
C PHE A 286 -3.52 -7.43 25.93
N VAL A 287 -3.69 -8.32 26.92
CA VAL A 287 -2.62 -9.17 27.47
C VAL A 287 -2.92 -10.63 27.17
N PHE A 288 -1.93 -11.37 26.81
CA PHE A 288 -1.92 -12.84 26.76
C PHE A 288 -0.53 -13.36 27.13
N TYR A 289 -0.44 -14.65 27.36
CA TYR A 289 0.79 -15.28 27.80
C TYR A 289 1.30 -16.31 26.77
N LEU A 290 2.62 -16.36 26.62
CA LEU A 290 3.31 -17.44 25.92
C LEU A 290 3.94 -18.36 26.94
N LYS A 291 3.64 -19.68 26.86
CA LYS A 291 4.26 -20.70 27.68
C LYS A 291 5.17 -21.58 26.82
N GLY A 292 6.46 -21.55 27.11
CA GLY A 292 7.41 -22.51 26.56
C GLY A 292 7.26 -23.87 27.25
N GLU A 293 7.18 -24.93 26.46
CA GLU A 293 7.26 -26.29 27.01
C GLU A 293 8.70 -26.64 27.34
N LEU A 294 8.90 -27.51 28.34
CA LEU A 294 10.19 -28.07 28.62
C LEU A 294 10.61 -28.97 27.44
N GLN A 295 11.55 -28.53 26.64
CA GLN A 295 12.09 -29.34 25.56
C GLN A 295 13.02 -30.42 26.13
N ASN A 296 12.79 -31.66 25.76
CA ASN A 296 13.74 -32.72 26.01
C ASN A 296 15.02 -32.41 25.19
N PRO A 297 16.22 -32.26 25.83
CA PRO A 297 17.46 -31.89 25.15
C PRO A 297 17.83 -32.85 23.99
N ASN A 298 17.39 -34.09 24.04
CA ASN A 298 17.60 -35.06 22.96
C ASN A 298 16.77 -34.76 21.70
N ILE A 299 15.58 -34.17 21.83
CA ILE A 299 14.76 -33.79 20.68
C ILE A 299 15.35 -32.53 19.97
N ALA A 300 15.85 -31.59 20.72
CA ALA A 300 16.54 -30.40 20.15
C ALA A 300 17.82 -30.79 19.35
N LEU A 301 18.54 -31.84 19.83
CA LEU A 301 19.72 -32.34 19.11
C LEU A 301 19.32 -33.10 17.83
N LEU A 302 18.24 -33.90 17.85
CA LEU A 302 17.72 -34.59 16.68
C LEU A 302 17.16 -33.66 15.63
N GLN A 303 16.50 -32.55 16.04
CA GLN A 303 16.00 -31.51 15.14
C GLN A 303 17.14 -30.76 14.45
N ASN A 304 18.23 -30.46 15.17
CA ASN A 304 19.45 -29.87 14.61
C ASN A 304 20.16 -30.76 13.60
N LEU A 305 20.09 -32.09 13.78
CA LEU A 305 20.68 -33.06 12.86
C LEU A 305 19.81 -33.31 11.62
N ALA A 306 18.48 -33.23 11.75
CA ALA A 306 17.55 -33.39 10.63
C ALA A 306 17.57 -32.19 9.64
N GLY A 307 17.88 -30.97 10.11
CA GLY A 307 17.93 -29.76 9.29
C GLY A 307 19.07 -29.70 8.27
N LYS A 308 19.97 -30.67 8.21
CA LYS A 308 21.07 -30.78 7.24
C LYS A 308 20.72 -31.54 5.95
N ARG A 309 19.50 -32.03 5.79
CA ARG A 309 19.06 -32.67 4.52
C ARG A 309 18.63 -31.57 3.54
N THR A 310 19.52 -31.21 2.64
CA THR A 310 19.22 -30.49 1.40
C THR A 310 18.14 -31.23 0.61
N ARG A 311 17.01 -30.56 0.38
CA ARG A 311 16.02 -31.03 -0.61
C ARG A 311 16.62 -30.85 -2.01
N GLU A 312 17.03 -31.93 -2.61
CA GLU A 312 17.17 -32.01 -4.07
C GLU A 312 15.76 -31.89 -4.66
N THR A 313 15.47 -30.77 -5.31
CA THR A 313 14.24 -30.55 -6.08
C THR A 313 14.51 -31.00 -7.51
N GLU A 314 13.71 -31.96 -7.98
CA GLU A 314 13.66 -32.33 -9.40
C GLU A 314 13.44 -31.07 -10.25
N GLN A 315 14.39 -30.81 -11.15
CA GLN A 315 14.35 -29.71 -12.11
C GLN A 315 13.47 -30.11 -13.28
N THR A 316 12.36 -29.41 -13.45
CA THR A 316 11.69 -29.35 -14.77
C THR A 316 12.48 -28.43 -15.69
N GLU A 317 12.67 -28.80 -16.97
CA GLU A 317 13.62 -28.23 -17.95
C GLU A 317 13.58 -26.70 -18.19
N LYS A 318 12.70 -25.93 -17.53
CA LYS A 318 12.55 -24.47 -17.68
C LYS A 318 12.28 -23.74 -16.35
N SER A 319 12.77 -24.27 -15.28
CA SER A 319 12.69 -23.66 -13.95
C SER A 319 14.08 -23.37 -13.39
N GLY A 320 14.18 -22.32 -12.56
CA GLY A 320 15.43 -21.94 -11.91
C GLY A 320 15.22 -21.18 -10.62
N ILE A 321 16.23 -21.23 -9.75
CA ILE A 321 16.33 -20.38 -8.56
C ILE A 321 17.53 -19.47 -8.75
N TYR A 322 17.33 -18.16 -8.56
CA TYR A 322 18.36 -17.13 -8.75
C TYR A 322 18.51 -16.30 -7.47
N ALA A 323 19.70 -16.32 -6.88
CA ALA A 323 19.98 -15.50 -5.71
C ALA A 323 20.09 -14.02 -6.10
N ILE A 324 19.28 -13.18 -5.47
CA ILE A 324 19.28 -11.72 -5.67
C ILE A 324 19.79 -11.03 -4.41
N ASP A 325 20.93 -10.36 -4.53
CA ASP A 325 21.40 -9.44 -3.51
C ASP A 325 20.70 -8.08 -3.69
N ARG A 326 19.89 -7.69 -2.71
CA ARG A 326 19.13 -6.44 -2.74
C ARG A 326 20.01 -5.18 -2.81
N SER A 327 21.24 -5.25 -2.32
CA SER A 327 22.16 -4.11 -2.22
C SER A 327 22.83 -3.75 -3.55
N LYS A 328 22.62 -4.54 -4.60
CA LYS A 328 23.23 -4.36 -5.91
C LYS A 328 22.16 -4.44 -7.02
N PRO A 329 22.31 -3.67 -8.11
CA PRO A 329 21.49 -3.92 -9.29
C PRO A 329 21.88 -5.27 -9.89
N SER A 330 20.90 -6.04 -10.33
CA SER A 330 21.13 -7.33 -10.99
C SER A 330 20.22 -7.56 -12.18
N THR A 331 20.72 -8.29 -13.17
CA THR A 331 19.95 -8.72 -14.34
C THR A 331 19.98 -10.23 -14.42
N ILE A 332 18.81 -10.84 -14.40
CA ILE A 332 18.64 -12.27 -14.60
C ILE A 332 18.27 -12.49 -16.06
N ILE A 333 19.10 -13.29 -16.75
CA ILE A 333 18.80 -13.76 -18.12
C ILE A 333 18.03 -15.07 -18.01
N LEU A 334 16.86 -15.10 -18.63
CA LEU A 334 15.96 -16.24 -18.64
C LEU A 334 16.28 -17.20 -19.81
N PRO A 335 15.83 -18.47 -19.79
CA PRO A 335 16.19 -19.48 -20.80
C PRO A 335 15.81 -19.16 -22.24
N ASP A 336 14.85 -18.24 -22.45
CA ASP A 336 14.44 -17.79 -23.80
C ASP A 336 15.08 -16.45 -24.20
N SER A 337 16.16 -16.03 -23.55
CA SER A 337 16.85 -14.75 -23.71
C SER A 337 16.04 -13.52 -23.26
N SER A 338 14.88 -13.72 -22.62
CA SER A 338 14.20 -12.68 -21.87
C SER A 338 15.02 -12.29 -20.64
N SER A 339 14.71 -11.16 -19.99
CA SER A 339 15.43 -10.75 -18.78
C SER A 339 14.56 -10.03 -17.78
N VAL A 340 14.98 -10.12 -16.52
CA VAL A 340 14.42 -9.39 -15.38
C VAL A 340 15.53 -8.56 -14.76
N TYR A 341 15.37 -7.23 -14.74
CA TYR A 341 16.30 -6.31 -14.11
C TYR A 341 15.76 -5.83 -12.78
N PHE A 342 16.58 -5.98 -11.76
CA PHE A 342 16.35 -5.51 -10.39
C PHE A 342 17.20 -4.27 -10.13
N PRO A 343 16.62 -3.08 -9.96
CA PRO A 343 17.36 -1.94 -9.44
C PRO A 343 17.89 -2.21 -8.03
N GLU A 344 18.98 -1.57 -7.67
CA GLU A 344 19.48 -1.55 -6.30
C GLU A 344 18.36 -1.15 -5.31
N ASN A 345 18.27 -1.86 -4.19
CA ASN A 345 17.24 -1.67 -3.16
C ASN A 345 15.79 -1.79 -3.69
N SER A 346 15.56 -2.68 -4.67
CA SER A 346 14.21 -3.02 -5.15
C SER A 346 13.50 -4.04 -4.29
N LEU A 347 14.20 -4.67 -3.36
CA LEU A 347 13.71 -5.68 -2.42
C LEU A 347 13.93 -5.19 -0.97
N TYR A 348 13.18 -5.74 -0.02
CA TYR A 348 13.33 -5.46 1.41
C TYR A 348 14.37 -6.36 2.09
N GLU A 349 14.62 -7.54 1.55
CA GLU A 349 15.62 -8.53 1.98
C GLU A 349 16.19 -9.23 0.74
N ASN A 350 17.29 -9.97 0.89
CA ASN A 350 17.82 -10.80 -0.19
C ASN A 350 16.80 -11.87 -0.58
N LEU A 351 16.79 -12.29 -1.82
CA LEU A 351 15.74 -13.14 -2.36
C LEU A 351 16.31 -14.28 -3.20
N ASP A 352 15.86 -15.50 -2.94
CA ASP A 352 15.95 -16.62 -3.87
C ASP A 352 14.76 -16.57 -4.83
N LEU A 353 14.97 -15.91 -5.96
CA LEU A 353 13.96 -15.73 -7.00
C LEU A 353 13.64 -17.08 -7.63
N ARG A 354 12.42 -17.52 -7.52
CA ARG A 354 11.91 -18.71 -8.21
C ARG A 354 11.35 -18.31 -9.57
N TYR A 355 11.76 -19.01 -10.60
CA TYR A 355 11.31 -18.79 -11.96
C TYR A 355 10.85 -20.08 -12.60
N SER A 356 9.77 -20.01 -13.37
CA SER A 356 9.36 -21.04 -14.30
C SER A 356 8.70 -20.44 -15.53
N SER A 357 8.69 -21.16 -16.65
CA SER A 357 7.99 -20.72 -17.85
C SER A 357 7.34 -21.87 -18.59
N THR A 358 6.29 -21.51 -19.32
CA THR A 358 5.61 -22.41 -20.27
C THR A 358 5.49 -21.73 -21.62
N LYS A 359 5.23 -22.51 -22.67
CA LYS A 359 5.04 -21.98 -24.03
C LYS A 359 3.78 -21.11 -24.08
N GLY A 360 3.90 -19.89 -24.61
CA GLY A 360 2.78 -18.98 -24.90
C GLY A 360 2.63 -18.72 -26.39
N LYS A 361 1.66 -17.86 -26.74
CA LYS A 361 1.32 -17.55 -28.13
C LYS A 361 2.35 -16.62 -28.79
N PHE A 362 2.73 -15.54 -28.15
CA PHE A 362 3.61 -14.50 -28.66
C PHE A 362 4.95 -14.40 -27.92
N SER A 363 5.03 -14.94 -26.74
CA SER A 363 6.25 -15.13 -25.94
C SER A 363 6.06 -16.34 -25.04
N SER A 364 7.08 -16.74 -24.28
CA SER A 364 6.86 -17.61 -23.10
C SER A 364 5.91 -16.94 -22.13
N VAL A 365 5.17 -17.76 -21.36
CA VAL A 365 4.44 -17.32 -20.17
C VAL A 365 5.41 -17.45 -19.00
N HIS A 366 5.85 -16.34 -18.44
CA HIS A 366 6.87 -16.28 -17.40
C HIS A 366 6.21 -16.19 -16.04
N ASN A 367 6.45 -17.16 -15.17
CA ASN A 367 6.10 -17.10 -13.77
C ASN A 367 7.33 -16.60 -12.98
N ILE A 368 7.29 -15.34 -12.57
CA ILE A 368 8.40 -14.66 -11.90
C ILE A 368 8.04 -14.56 -10.43
N HIS A 369 8.58 -15.45 -9.63
CA HIS A 369 8.42 -15.55 -8.18
C HIS A 369 6.96 -15.55 -7.71
N ASP A 370 6.76 -15.38 -6.40
CA ASP A 370 5.45 -15.34 -5.74
C ASP A 370 5.02 -13.89 -5.50
N ASN A 371 3.81 -13.53 -5.89
CA ASN A 371 3.23 -12.21 -5.69
C ASN A 371 3.00 -11.84 -4.20
N ARG A 372 3.20 -12.80 -3.29
CA ARG A 372 3.19 -12.59 -1.83
C ARG A 372 4.50 -11.99 -1.30
N THR A 373 5.53 -11.89 -2.14
CA THR A 373 6.77 -11.18 -1.81
C THR A 373 6.66 -9.72 -2.29
N PRO A 374 6.83 -8.72 -1.42
CA PRO A 374 6.69 -7.32 -1.80
C PRO A 374 7.92 -6.79 -2.53
N LEU A 375 7.70 -5.94 -3.54
CA LEU A 375 8.74 -5.13 -4.16
C LEU A 375 8.75 -3.72 -3.57
N HIS A 376 9.93 -3.21 -3.23
CA HIS A 376 10.11 -1.81 -2.81
C HIS A 376 10.18 -0.86 -4.02
N LYS A 377 10.86 -1.24 -5.09
CA LYS A 377 10.88 -0.52 -6.36
C LYS A 377 10.36 -1.41 -7.48
N SER A 378 9.88 -0.79 -8.55
CA SER A 378 9.52 -1.54 -9.75
C SER A 378 10.74 -2.20 -10.37
N ILE A 379 10.56 -3.40 -10.90
CA ILE A 379 11.53 -4.15 -11.68
C ILE A 379 11.21 -4.01 -13.16
N LYS A 380 12.23 -4.12 -14.02
CA LYS A 380 12.07 -4.02 -15.49
C LYS A 380 12.04 -5.42 -16.07
N LEU A 381 11.02 -5.72 -16.86
CA LEU A 381 10.86 -6.95 -17.60
C LEU A 381 11.16 -6.67 -19.06
N LYS A 382 11.96 -7.55 -19.68
CA LYS A 382 12.29 -7.51 -21.10
C LYS A 382 12.03 -8.91 -21.68
N PHE A 383 10.91 -9.08 -22.36
CA PHE A 383 10.47 -10.36 -22.88
C PHE A 383 10.70 -10.47 -24.38
N ARG A 384 11.42 -11.52 -24.78
CA ARG A 384 11.60 -11.87 -26.18
C ARG A 384 10.27 -12.35 -26.75
N TYR A 385 9.87 -11.82 -27.89
CA TYR A 385 8.66 -12.26 -28.56
C TYR A 385 8.98 -13.16 -29.76
N SER A 386 8.03 -13.97 -30.18
CA SER A 386 8.13 -14.87 -31.33
C SER A 386 7.81 -14.14 -32.62
N LYS A 387 8.37 -14.61 -33.75
CA LYS A 387 8.25 -13.97 -35.07
C LYS A 387 6.82 -13.66 -35.52
N ASN A 388 5.83 -14.43 -35.03
CA ASN A 388 4.40 -14.20 -35.33
C ASN A 388 3.83 -12.91 -34.72
N LEU A 389 4.55 -12.23 -33.80
CA LEU A 389 4.18 -10.94 -33.27
C LEU A 389 4.56 -9.76 -34.18
N GLU A 390 5.51 -9.92 -35.07
CA GLU A 390 6.11 -8.81 -35.84
C GLU A 390 5.05 -7.94 -36.53
N THR A 391 4.04 -8.58 -37.14
CA THR A 391 2.91 -7.89 -37.79
C THR A 391 2.07 -7.04 -36.83
N TYR A 392 2.09 -7.37 -35.55
CA TYR A 392 1.27 -6.71 -34.50
C TYR A 392 2.11 -5.93 -33.50
N LYS A 393 3.37 -5.69 -33.76
CA LYS A 393 4.35 -5.10 -32.85
C LYS A 393 3.90 -3.78 -32.22
N SER A 394 3.21 -2.93 -32.98
CA SER A 394 2.66 -1.65 -32.51
C SER A 394 1.50 -1.79 -31.51
N LYS A 395 0.88 -2.97 -31.47
CA LYS A 395 -0.24 -3.32 -30.55
C LYS A 395 0.19 -4.28 -29.44
N ALA A 396 1.48 -4.60 -29.39
CA ALA A 396 2.03 -5.54 -28.41
C ALA A 396 2.20 -4.88 -27.04
N LEU A 397 1.86 -5.63 -26.00
CA LEU A 397 1.99 -5.22 -24.61
C LEU A 397 2.25 -6.44 -23.73
N VAL A 398 2.66 -6.19 -22.50
CA VAL A 398 2.77 -7.24 -21.46
C VAL A 398 1.46 -7.33 -20.69
N VAL A 399 1.01 -8.55 -20.50
CA VAL A 399 -0.19 -8.88 -19.72
C VAL A 399 0.21 -9.64 -18.47
N SER A 400 -0.31 -9.23 -17.34
CA SER A 400 -0.27 -10.00 -16.10
C SER A 400 -1.48 -10.92 -16.00
N THR A 401 -1.29 -12.13 -15.44
CA THR A 401 -2.36 -13.09 -15.20
C THR A 401 -2.40 -13.45 -13.71
N THR A 402 -3.57 -13.34 -13.09
CA THR A 402 -3.77 -13.76 -11.69
C THR A 402 -4.03 -15.27 -11.62
N GLY A 403 -3.85 -15.88 -10.44
CA GLY A 403 -4.17 -17.30 -10.21
C GLY A 403 -5.63 -17.69 -10.51
N LYS A 404 -6.55 -16.71 -10.59
CA LYS A 404 -7.95 -16.91 -11.03
C LYS A 404 -8.16 -16.70 -12.53
N GLY A 405 -7.08 -16.60 -13.32
CA GLY A 405 -7.13 -16.41 -14.77
C GLY A 405 -7.50 -15.00 -15.24
N ARG A 406 -7.69 -14.03 -14.33
CA ARG A 406 -7.94 -12.64 -14.74
C ARG A 406 -6.68 -12.03 -15.34
N ARG A 407 -6.84 -11.45 -16.53
CA ARG A 407 -5.78 -10.81 -17.29
C ARG A 407 -5.90 -9.29 -17.22
N SER A 408 -4.75 -8.60 -17.14
CA SER A 408 -4.71 -7.13 -17.14
C SER A 408 -3.43 -6.66 -17.84
N SER A 409 -3.52 -5.62 -18.66
CA SER A 409 -2.37 -4.98 -19.25
C SER A 409 -1.48 -4.35 -18.17
N VAL A 410 -0.18 -4.49 -18.30
CA VAL A 410 0.83 -3.73 -17.55
C VAL A 410 1.59 -2.76 -18.44
N GLY A 411 1.12 -2.58 -19.69
CA GLY A 411 1.74 -1.76 -20.71
C GLY A 411 2.92 -2.46 -21.38
N GLY A 412 3.74 -1.70 -22.04
CA GLY A 412 4.95 -2.19 -22.71
C GLY A 412 5.30 -1.37 -23.93
N LYS A 413 6.56 -1.43 -24.32
CA LYS A 413 7.09 -0.84 -25.56
C LYS A 413 7.98 -1.84 -26.28
N ALA A 414 7.90 -1.85 -27.59
CA ALA A 414 8.80 -2.66 -28.41
C ALA A 414 10.20 -2.04 -28.45
N GLU A 415 11.23 -2.83 -28.13
CA GLU A 415 12.65 -2.49 -28.21
C GLU A 415 13.38 -3.65 -28.91
N GLY A 416 13.65 -3.51 -30.22
CA GLY A 416 14.21 -4.61 -31.03
C GLY A 416 13.26 -5.82 -31.04
N ASP A 417 13.76 -7.00 -30.68
CA ASP A 417 13.02 -8.27 -30.58
C ASP A 417 12.33 -8.48 -29.23
N TYR A 418 12.16 -7.42 -28.45
CA TYR A 418 11.64 -7.50 -27.08
C TYR A 418 10.48 -6.53 -26.86
N ILE A 419 9.56 -6.91 -25.96
CA ILE A 419 8.62 -5.99 -25.33
C ILE A 419 9.12 -5.72 -23.92
N VAL A 420 9.24 -4.43 -23.57
CA VAL A 420 9.80 -3.98 -22.30
C VAL A 420 8.74 -3.24 -21.49
N CYS A 421 8.62 -3.58 -20.22
CA CYS A 421 7.75 -2.90 -19.28
C CYS A 421 8.37 -2.83 -17.87
N SER A 422 7.76 -2.06 -16.97
CA SER A 422 8.10 -2.03 -15.55
C SER A 422 6.91 -2.50 -14.72
N VAL A 423 7.17 -3.39 -13.76
CA VAL A 423 6.14 -3.94 -12.88
C VAL A 423 6.50 -3.73 -11.42
N SER A 424 5.49 -3.61 -10.57
CA SER A 424 5.64 -3.38 -9.13
C SER A 424 5.24 -4.57 -8.27
N ASN A 425 4.96 -5.70 -8.88
CA ASN A 425 4.63 -6.97 -8.22
C ASN A 425 5.32 -8.12 -8.95
N PHE A 426 5.59 -9.20 -8.23
CA PHE A 426 5.87 -10.50 -8.84
C PHE A 426 4.59 -11.14 -9.36
N GLY A 427 4.72 -12.16 -10.22
CA GLY A 427 3.59 -12.91 -10.75
C GLY A 427 3.83 -13.48 -12.14
N THR A 428 2.73 -13.81 -12.83
CA THR A 428 2.76 -14.42 -14.15
C THR A 428 2.54 -13.37 -15.23
N TYR A 429 3.44 -13.32 -16.21
CA TYR A 429 3.48 -12.34 -17.28
C TYR A 429 3.70 -12.99 -18.64
N THR A 430 3.11 -12.42 -19.67
CA THR A 430 3.32 -12.84 -21.08
C THR A 430 3.15 -11.65 -22.02
N VAL A 431 3.73 -11.72 -23.22
CA VAL A 431 3.43 -10.76 -24.27
C VAL A 431 2.13 -11.16 -24.97
N ASP A 432 1.28 -10.17 -25.20
CA ASP A 432 0.05 -10.32 -25.96
C ASP A 432 -0.20 -9.07 -26.83
N ILE A 433 -1.27 -9.09 -27.61
CA ILE A 433 -1.68 -7.98 -28.48
C ILE A 433 -3.04 -7.45 -28.05
N ASP A 434 -3.20 -6.14 -28.10
CA ASP A 434 -4.48 -5.47 -27.93
C ASP A 434 -5.01 -5.06 -29.31
N THR A 435 -6.04 -5.76 -29.75
CA THR A 435 -6.72 -5.53 -31.03
C THR A 435 -8.17 -5.09 -30.87
N VAL A 436 -8.65 -5.01 -29.65
CA VAL A 436 -10.03 -4.61 -29.34
C VAL A 436 -10.04 -3.13 -29.00
N ALA A 437 -10.80 -2.36 -29.75
CA ALA A 437 -10.94 -0.93 -29.47
C ALA A 437 -11.75 -0.71 -28.19
N PRO A 438 -11.41 0.28 -27.36
CA PRO A 438 -12.18 0.61 -26.17
C PRO A 438 -13.59 1.04 -26.51
N VAL A 439 -14.57 0.59 -25.72
CA VAL A 439 -15.98 0.93 -25.88
C VAL A 439 -16.34 2.13 -25.04
N CYS A 440 -16.89 3.15 -25.69
CA CYS A 440 -17.32 4.40 -25.06
C CYS A 440 -18.85 4.46 -25.02
N LYS A 441 -19.47 4.49 -23.82
CA LYS A 441 -20.92 4.54 -23.63
C LYS A 441 -21.34 5.78 -22.85
N ALA A 442 -22.29 6.55 -23.40
CA ALA A 442 -22.93 7.65 -22.69
C ALA A 442 -23.69 7.11 -21.46
N LYS A 443 -23.56 7.78 -20.31
CA LYS A 443 -24.26 7.40 -19.06
C LYS A 443 -25.47 8.26 -18.75
N ASN A 444 -25.38 9.57 -18.97
CA ASN A 444 -26.40 10.51 -18.54
C ASN A 444 -26.85 11.47 -19.65
N PHE A 445 -26.52 11.15 -20.89
CA PHE A 445 -27.00 11.88 -22.07
C PHE A 445 -27.22 10.94 -23.24
N VAL A 446 -27.94 11.42 -24.25
CA VAL A 446 -28.20 10.69 -25.51
C VAL A 446 -27.66 11.55 -26.64
N SER A 447 -26.90 10.94 -27.57
CA SER A 447 -26.37 11.61 -28.74
C SER A 447 -27.48 12.28 -29.55
N GLY A 448 -27.28 13.52 -30.00
CA GLY A 448 -28.27 14.28 -30.79
C GLY A 448 -29.41 14.90 -29.98
N LYS A 449 -29.52 14.65 -28.67
CA LYS A 449 -30.58 15.27 -27.83
C LYS A 449 -30.00 16.43 -26.99
N LYS A 450 -30.86 17.46 -26.80
CA LYS A 450 -30.51 18.59 -25.92
C LYS A 450 -30.29 18.10 -24.47
N ILE A 451 -29.25 18.59 -23.82
CA ILE A 451 -28.97 18.35 -22.41
C ILE A 451 -29.97 19.10 -21.55
N LYS A 452 -30.47 18.49 -20.47
CA LYS A 452 -31.40 19.14 -19.54
C LYS A 452 -30.78 20.39 -18.92
N PRO A 453 -31.51 21.51 -18.75
CA PRO A 453 -30.97 22.78 -18.24
C PRO A 453 -30.25 22.69 -16.89
N LYS A 454 -30.64 21.75 -16.03
CA LYS A 454 -30.04 21.52 -14.72
C LYS A 454 -28.85 20.54 -14.75
N GLN A 455 -28.60 19.89 -15.88
CA GLN A 455 -27.50 18.93 -16.01
C GLN A 455 -26.17 19.65 -16.25
N ARG A 456 -25.27 19.60 -15.27
CA ARG A 456 -23.98 20.30 -15.28
C ARG A 456 -22.78 19.44 -15.71
N SER A 457 -23.01 18.15 -15.98
CA SER A 457 -21.95 17.23 -16.38
C SER A 457 -22.41 16.25 -17.44
N ILE A 458 -21.49 15.86 -18.32
CA ILE A 458 -21.63 14.75 -19.26
C ILE A 458 -20.81 13.59 -18.72
N GLN A 459 -21.40 12.41 -18.58
CA GLN A 459 -20.73 11.22 -18.10
C GLN A 459 -20.66 10.18 -19.21
N VAL A 460 -19.47 9.64 -19.38
CA VAL A 460 -19.17 8.58 -20.34
C VAL A 460 -18.50 7.44 -19.59
N ARG A 461 -18.91 6.21 -19.85
CA ARG A 461 -18.19 5.00 -19.41
C ARG A 461 -17.29 4.54 -20.55
N ILE A 462 -16.00 4.43 -20.27
CA ILE A 462 -15.03 3.78 -21.16
C ILE A 462 -14.70 2.41 -20.55
N SER A 463 -14.72 1.37 -21.36
CA SER A 463 -14.32 0.02 -20.96
C SER A 463 -13.50 -0.62 -22.06
N ASP A 464 -12.52 -1.40 -21.66
CA ASP A 464 -11.60 -2.14 -22.51
C ASP A 464 -11.45 -3.58 -21.97
N ASN A 465 -11.04 -4.52 -22.81
CA ASN A 465 -10.88 -5.93 -22.48
C ASN A 465 -9.61 -6.22 -21.64
N LEU A 466 -8.57 -5.36 -21.74
CA LEU A 466 -7.29 -5.53 -21.03
C LEU A 466 -7.00 -4.43 -20.00
N SER A 467 -7.93 -3.51 -19.74
CA SER A 467 -7.77 -2.41 -18.76
C SER A 467 -8.47 -2.67 -17.43
#